data_7a8025b941464bc92d2dcd05f4fc31e2
#
_entry.id   7a8025b941464bc92d2dcd05f4fc31e2
#
_cell.length_a   1.000
_cell.length_b   1.000
_cell.length_c   1.000
_cell.angle_alpha   90.00
_cell.angle_beta   90.00
_cell.angle_gamma   90.00
#
_symmetry.space_group_name_H-M   'P 1'
#
loop_
_entity.id
_entity.type
_entity.pdbx_description
1 polymer ?
#
loop_
_entity_poly.entity_id
_entity_poly.type
_entity_poly.pdbx_seq_one_letter_code
_entity_poly.pdbx_strand_id
1 'polypeptide(L)' 'MPVVNVNVWEGFGKKKAEAVIKGITKVFVDMDIPEHAVEVLVNEIPKTHWGIGGIPASEKFKDK' A
#
# COMPACT_ATOMS: atom_id res chain seq x y z
N MET A 1 9.81 9.15 -13.82
CA MET A 1 9.01 7.91 -13.82
C MET A 1 8.86 7.42 -12.39
N PRO A 2 7.86 7.92 -11.60
CA PRO A 2 7.75 7.48 -10.21
C PRO A 2 7.15 6.07 -10.07
N VAL A 3 7.71 5.33 -9.14
CA VAL A 3 7.19 4.03 -8.72
C VAL A 3 6.98 4.10 -7.23
N VAL A 4 5.75 3.87 -6.78
CA VAL A 4 5.41 3.95 -5.37
C VAL A 4 5.00 2.58 -4.87
N ASN A 5 5.62 2.13 -3.79
CA ASN A 5 5.29 0.86 -3.15
C ASN A 5 4.55 1.12 -1.86
N VAL A 6 3.36 0.57 -1.75
CA VAL A 6 2.54 0.72 -0.55
C VAL A 6 2.36 -0.65 0.06
N ASN A 7 2.72 -0.79 1.32
CA ASN A 7 2.56 -2.05 2.01
C ASN A 7 1.43 -1.93 3.00
N VAL A 8 0.49 -2.85 2.92
CA VAL A 8 -0.68 -2.88 3.80
C VAL A 8 -0.86 -4.29 4.34
N TRP A 9 -1.66 -4.41 5.37
CA TRP A 9 -1.97 -5.73 5.91
C TRP A 9 -2.91 -6.46 4.97
N GLU A 10 -2.75 -7.78 4.93
CA GLU A 10 -3.63 -8.66 4.18
C GLU A 10 -5.09 -8.42 4.58
N GLY A 11 -5.97 -8.46 3.61
CA GLY A 11 -7.38 -8.16 3.84
C GLY A 11 -7.77 -6.75 3.44
N PHE A 12 -6.80 -5.97 2.98
CA PHE A 12 -7.07 -4.61 2.52
C PHE A 12 -8.09 -4.59 1.40
N GLY A 13 -7.94 -5.48 0.45
CA GLY A 13 -8.94 -5.70 -0.59
C GLY A 13 -8.76 -4.88 -1.84
N LYS A 14 -9.38 -5.37 -2.89
CA LYS A 14 -9.24 -4.79 -4.21
C LYS A 14 -9.76 -3.35 -4.28
N LYS A 15 -10.90 -3.08 -3.67
CA LYS A 15 -11.50 -1.74 -3.75
C LYS A 15 -10.64 -0.68 -3.11
N LYS A 16 -10.11 -0.97 -1.93
CA LYS A 16 -9.23 -0.02 -1.25
C LYS A 16 -7.92 0.14 -2.00
N ALA A 17 -7.41 -0.95 -2.58
CA ALA A 17 -6.19 -0.86 -3.37
C ALA A 17 -6.40 0.05 -4.57
N GLU A 18 -7.54 -0.07 -5.24
CA GLU A 18 -7.84 0.78 -6.38
C GLU A 18 -7.91 2.25 -5.97
N ALA A 19 -8.50 2.52 -4.81
CA ALA A 19 -8.60 3.89 -4.31
C ALA A 19 -7.23 4.48 -4.02
N VAL A 20 -6.35 3.69 -3.42
CA VAL A 20 -4.99 4.12 -3.11
C VAL A 20 -4.21 4.39 -4.39
N ILE A 21 -4.33 3.48 -5.35
CA ILE A 21 -3.64 3.63 -6.63
C ILE A 21 -4.08 4.93 -7.32
N LYS A 22 -5.39 5.16 -7.36
CA LYS A 22 -5.94 6.34 -7.99
C LYS A 22 -5.51 7.62 -7.27
N GLY A 23 -5.57 7.61 -5.94
CA GLY A 23 -5.24 8.79 -5.16
C GLY A 23 -3.76 9.16 -5.26
N ILE A 24 -2.88 8.16 -5.18
CA ILE A 24 -1.45 8.44 -5.28
C ILE A 24 -1.09 8.91 -6.68
N THR A 25 -1.69 8.30 -7.70
CA THR A 25 -1.46 8.73 -9.07
C THR A 25 -1.84 10.20 -9.24
N LYS A 26 -2.95 10.60 -8.65
CA LYS A 26 -3.40 11.98 -8.75
C LYS A 26 -2.40 12.96 -8.16
N VAL A 27 -1.75 12.58 -7.06
CA VAL A 27 -0.73 13.44 -6.46
C VAL A 27 0.34 13.82 -7.47
N PHE A 28 0.79 12.84 -8.24
CA PHE A 28 1.85 13.09 -9.22
C PHE A 28 1.33 13.80 -10.47
N VAL A 29 0.10 13.49 -10.86
CA VAL A 29 -0.51 14.19 -12.01
C VAL A 29 -0.65 15.67 -11.70
N ASP A 30 -0.98 15.99 -10.46
CA ASP A 30 -1.08 17.40 -10.04
C ASP A 30 0.27 18.12 -10.07
N MET A 31 1.35 17.35 -10.16
CA MET A 31 2.70 17.89 -10.32
C MET A 31 3.16 17.88 -11.78
N ASP A 32 2.23 17.74 -12.71
CA ASP A 32 2.51 17.74 -14.15
C ASP A 32 3.28 16.50 -14.61
N ILE A 33 3.15 15.40 -13.89
CA ILE A 33 3.72 14.14 -14.34
C ILE A 33 2.64 13.38 -15.09
N PRO A 34 2.94 12.89 -16.30
CA PRO A 34 1.91 12.19 -17.09
C PRO A 34 1.36 10.98 -16.34
N GLU A 35 0.07 10.81 -16.41
CA GLU A 35 -0.62 9.73 -15.70
C GLU A 35 -0.01 8.36 -15.98
N HIS A 36 0.31 8.09 -17.24
CA HIS A 36 0.83 6.78 -17.63
C HIS A 36 2.27 6.53 -17.15
N ALA A 37 2.94 7.57 -16.63
CA ALA A 37 4.30 7.41 -16.13
C ALA A 37 4.31 7.04 -14.64
N VAL A 38 3.18 7.09 -13.97
CA VAL A 38 3.10 6.81 -12.54
C VAL A 38 2.72 5.35 -12.32
N GLU A 39 3.54 4.65 -11.53
CA GLU A 39 3.25 3.27 -11.18
C GLU A 39 3.09 3.17 -9.67
N VAL A 40 2.02 2.52 -9.23
CA VAL A 40 1.73 2.35 -7.81
C VAL A 40 1.47 0.87 -7.57
N LEU A 41 2.23 0.30 -6.65
CA LEU A 41 2.07 -1.10 -6.27
C LEU A 41 1.54 -1.16 -4.84
N VAL A 42 0.50 -1.96 -4.64
CA VAL A 42 -0.06 -2.17 -3.31
C VAL A 42 0.20 -3.62 -2.94
N ASN A 43 0.98 -3.82 -1.90
CA ASN A 43 1.39 -5.15 -1.46
C ASN A 43 0.63 -5.50 -0.20
N GLU A 44 -0.13 -6.61 -0.23
CA GLU A 44 -0.84 -7.09 0.95
C GLU A 44 0.03 -8.12 1.63
N ILE A 45 0.39 -7.85 2.87
CA ILE A 45 1.33 -8.66 3.62
C ILE A 45 0.62 -9.27 4.82
N PRO A 46 0.76 -10.60 5.03
CA PRO A 46 0.17 -11.23 6.21
C PRO A 46 0.76 -10.64 7.48
N LYS A 47 -0.06 -10.48 8.49
CA LYS A 47 0.41 -9.94 9.77
C LYS A 47 1.49 -10.80 10.42
N THR A 48 1.53 -12.09 10.07
CA THR A 48 2.58 -12.99 10.56
C THR A 48 3.95 -12.63 10.00
N HIS A 49 3.97 -11.88 8.90
CA HIS A 49 5.22 -11.50 8.23
C HIS A 49 5.50 -10.01 8.33
N TRP A 50 4.79 -9.33 9.23
CA TRP A 50 4.92 -7.88 9.41
C TRP A 50 5.48 -7.63 10.81
N GLY A 51 6.74 -7.28 10.89
CA GLY A 51 7.41 -7.12 12.18
C GLY A 51 7.39 -5.68 12.67
N ILE A 52 7.08 -5.53 13.94
CA ILE A 52 7.12 -4.23 14.61
C ILE A 52 7.94 -4.41 15.89
N GLY A 53 9.14 -3.83 15.89
CA GLY A 53 10.03 -3.99 17.04
C GLY A 53 10.42 -5.43 17.31
N GLY A 54 10.50 -6.25 16.24
CA GLY A 54 10.86 -7.65 16.39
C GLY A 54 9.68 -8.57 16.67
N ILE A 55 8.47 -8.01 16.76
CA ILE A 55 7.28 -8.80 17.09
C ILE A 55 6.34 -8.78 15.89
N PRO A 56 5.86 -9.94 15.43
CA PRO A 56 4.89 -9.96 14.32
C PRO A 56 3.63 -9.21 14.70
N ALA A 57 3.07 -8.49 13.72
CA ALA A 57 1.82 -7.76 13.97
C ALA A 57 0.69 -8.68 14.41
N SER A 58 0.71 -9.94 13.96
CA SER A 58 -0.29 -10.92 14.37
C SER A 58 -0.27 -11.16 15.87
N GLU A 59 0.89 -11.02 16.50
CA GLU A 59 1.01 -11.17 17.95
C GLU A 59 0.67 -9.86 18.67
N LYS A 60 1.09 -8.76 18.07
CA LYS A 60 0.89 -7.46 18.70
C LYS A 60 -0.57 -7.03 18.68
N PHE A 61 -1.32 -7.42 17.64
CA PHE A 61 -2.73 -7.07 17.48
C PHE A 61 -3.57 -8.32 17.26
N LYS A 62 -3.44 -9.25 18.18
CA LYS A 62 -3.98 -10.59 17.93
C LYS A 62 -5.48 -10.74 18.14
N ASP A 63 -6.13 -9.81 18.73
CA ASP A 63 -7.58 -9.92 18.90
C ASP A 63 -8.34 -9.33 17.72
N LYS A 64 -7.64 -9.03 16.67
CA LYS A 64 -8.23 -8.56 15.42
C LYS A 64 -8.06 -9.59 14.34
#